data_e304d94586172e52aabea257b44c093f
#
_entry.id   e304d94586172e52aabea257b44c093f
#
_cell.length_a   1.000
_cell.length_b   1.000
_cell.length_c   1.000
_cell.angle_alpha   90.00
_cell.angle_beta   90.00
_cell.angle_gamma   90.00
#
_symmetry.space_group_name_H-M   'P 1'
#
loop_
_entity.id
_entity.type
_entity.pdbx_description
1 polymer ?
#
loop_
_entity_poly.entity_id
_entity_poly.type
_entity_poly.pdbx_seq_one_letter_code
_entity_poly.pdbx_strand_id
1 'polypeptide(L)'
;LVTLLLANQHTVHYLTTSKTKVAEKPNLKGFYWNPQAGKIEESCIYGVDAIIHLAGANIAKRWTKSYKQEIIESRTLSSELLFNLLKKTPHQVKQIITASGTAIYPESVNQVYDESATQTEDSFLSNVVKKWEDSVNTFQVLGIKVCKLRTGIVFSEKGGALSEMVKPIAMGLGAVMGSG
;
A
#
# COMPACT_ATOMS: atom_id res chain seq x y z
N LEU A 1 0.52 -9.51 8.98
CA LEU A 1 0.14 -8.32 9.73
C LEU A 1 -1.09 -8.58 10.61
N VAL A 2 -2.24 -9.00 10.05
CA VAL A 2 -3.48 -9.26 10.83
C VAL A 2 -3.22 -10.22 11.98
N THR A 3 -2.57 -11.36 11.72
CA THR A 3 -2.21 -12.34 12.77
C THR A 3 -1.36 -11.72 13.90
N LEU A 4 -0.42 -10.85 13.53
CA LEU A 4 0.44 -10.16 14.49
C LEU A 4 -0.36 -9.18 15.36
N LEU A 5 -1.26 -8.41 14.75
CA LEU A 5 -2.11 -7.46 15.47
C LEU A 5 -3.06 -8.17 16.44
N LEU A 6 -3.69 -9.26 15.99
CA LEU A 6 -4.57 -10.07 16.87
C LEU A 6 -3.79 -10.72 18.02
N ALA A 7 -2.57 -11.21 17.78
CA ALA A 7 -1.71 -11.78 18.83
C ALA A 7 -1.31 -10.72 19.87
N ASN A 8 -1.27 -9.44 19.49
CA ASN A 8 -1.06 -8.32 20.41
C ASN A 8 -2.37 -7.69 20.91
N GLN A 9 -3.47 -8.43 20.89
CA GLN A 9 -4.78 -8.06 21.45
C GLN A 9 -5.44 -6.82 20.80
N HIS A 10 -5.04 -6.45 19.58
CA HIS A 10 -5.73 -5.41 18.83
C HIS A 10 -7.02 -5.95 18.22
N THR A 11 -8.05 -5.10 18.15
CA THR A 11 -9.22 -5.34 17.31
C THR A 11 -8.91 -4.87 15.90
N VAL A 12 -9.19 -5.70 14.91
CA VAL A 12 -8.83 -5.45 13.51
C VAL A 12 -10.07 -5.40 12.63
N HIS A 13 -10.31 -4.29 11.98
CA HIS A 13 -11.20 -4.16 10.83
C HIS A 13 -10.38 -4.29 9.55
N TYR A 14 -10.80 -5.14 8.63
CA TYR A 14 -10.13 -5.24 7.32
C TYR A 14 -11.08 -5.00 6.17
N LEU A 15 -10.57 -4.39 5.12
CA LEU A 15 -11.30 -4.13 3.88
C LEU A 15 -10.94 -5.15 2.82
N THR A 16 -11.94 -5.65 2.09
CA THR A 16 -11.74 -6.59 0.99
C THR A 16 -12.67 -6.28 -0.18
N THR A 17 -12.16 -6.44 -1.40
CA THR A 17 -12.96 -6.32 -2.64
C THR A 17 -13.73 -7.60 -2.97
N SER A 18 -13.52 -8.68 -2.21
CA SER A 18 -14.24 -9.94 -2.38
C SER A 18 -15.28 -10.12 -1.29
N LYS A 19 -16.56 -10.14 -1.65
CA LYS A 19 -17.66 -10.38 -0.70
C LYS A 19 -17.53 -11.73 0.02
N THR A 20 -16.97 -12.74 -0.64
CA THR A 20 -16.78 -14.08 -0.05
C THR A 20 -15.66 -14.13 1.00
N LYS A 21 -14.82 -13.09 1.07
CA LYS A 21 -13.76 -12.95 2.06
C LYS A 21 -14.16 -12.08 3.26
N VAL A 22 -15.37 -11.54 3.27
CA VAL A 22 -15.92 -10.85 4.43
C VAL A 22 -16.21 -11.90 5.50
N ALA A 23 -15.59 -11.75 6.66
CA ALA A 23 -15.77 -12.68 7.79
C ALA A 23 -15.73 -11.90 9.10
N GLU A 24 -16.39 -12.45 10.12
CA GLU A 24 -16.38 -11.93 11.48
C GLU A 24 -15.91 -13.01 12.44
N LYS A 25 -14.95 -12.67 13.28
CA LYS A 25 -14.37 -13.51 14.33
C LYS A 25 -14.07 -12.63 15.55
N PRO A 26 -13.83 -13.17 16.73
CA PRO A 26 -13.39 -12.38 17.87
C PRO A 26 -12.23 -11.44 17.50
N ASN A 27 -12.39 -10.17 17.76
CA ASN A 27 -11.45 -9.08 17.45
C ASN A 27 -11.08 -8.92 15.96
N LEU A 28 -11.82 -9.54 15.02
CA LEU A 28 -11.56 -9.43 13.59
C LEU A 28 -12.88 -9.28 12.82
N LYS A 29 -13.06 -8.16 12.11
CA LYS A 29 -14.24 -7.91 11.29
C LYS A 29 -13.86 -7.47 9.88
N GLY A 30 -14.42 -8.14 8.88
CA GLY A 30 -14.26 -7.83 7.48
C GLY A 30 -15.37 -6.93 6.96
N PHE A 31 -15.02 -6.02 6.03
CA PHE A 31 -15.96 -5.14 5.36
C PHE A 31 -15.72 -5.15 3.86
N TYR A 32 -16.79 -5.11 3.10
CA TYR A 32 -16.68 -4.99 1.65
C TYR A 32 -16.39 -3.55 1.23
N TRP A 33 -15.47 -3.40 0.30
CA TRP A 33 -15.26 -2.15 -0.39
C TRP A 33 -14.97 -2.35 -1.88
N ASN A 34 -15.16 -1.32 -2.68
CA ASN A 34 -14.77 -1.28 -4.08
C ASN A 34 -14.34 0.13 -4.45
N PRO A 35 -13.03 0.46 -4.37
CA PRO A 35 -12.53 1.79 -4.70
C PRO A 35 -12.87 2.25 -6.11
N GLN A 36 -12.84 1.35 -7.10
CA GLN A 36 -13.19 1.67 -8.49
C GLN A 36 -14.66 2.09 -8.65
N ALA A 37 -15.54 1.55 -7.83
CA ALA A 37 -16.97 1.90 -7.85
C ALA A 37 -17.35 2.92 -6.77
N GLY A 38 -16.38 3.47 -6.03
CA GLY A 38 -16.63 4.40 -4.93
C GLY A 38 -17.46 3.81 -3.77
N LYS A 39 -17.40 2.48 -3.55
CA LYS A 39 -18.21 1.80 -2.54
C LYS A 39 -17.39 1.38 -1.35
N ILE A 40 -17.86 1.75 -0.15
CA ILE A 40 -17.28 1.33 1.13
C ILE A 40 -18.38 1.31 2.19
N GLU A 41 -18.31 0.34 3.10
CA GLU A 41 -19.22 0.26 4.25
C GLU A 41 -18.76 1.24 5.34
N GLU A 42 -19.61 2.19 5.71
CA GLU A 42 -19.24 3.27 6.65
C GLU A 42 -18.86 2.75 8.04
N SER A 43 -19.49 1.67 8.48
CA SER A 43 -19.20 1.04 9.78
C SER A 43 -17.78 0.50 9.93
N CYS A 44 -17.01 0.39 8.83
CA CYS A 44 -15.63 -0.10 8.88
C CYS A 44 -14.70 0.80 9.71
N ILE A 45 -15.06 2.10 9.91
CA ILE A 45 -14.24 3.06 10.68
C ILE A 45 -14.72 3.27 12.11
N TYR A 46 -15.84 2.65 12.53
CA TYR A 46 -16.35 2.82 13.89
C TYR A 46 -15.41 2.19 14.92
N GLY A 47 -14.98 2.98 15.90
CA GLY A 47 -14.04 2.54 16.93
C GLY A 47 -12.60 2.33 16.44
N VAL A 48 -12.25 2.81 15.25
CA VAL A 48 -10.90 2.67 14.69
C VAL A 48 -10.02 3.85 15.08
N ASP A 49 -8.87 3.59 15.71
CA ASP A 49 -7.88 4.59 16.10
C ASP A 49 -6.81 4.84 15.03
N ALA A 50 -6.48 3.82 14.25
CA ALA A 50 -5.42 3.88 13.23
C ALA A 50 -5.80 3.10 11.97
N ILE A 51 -5.37 3.60 10.81
CA ILE A 51 -5.53 2.93 9.53
C ILE A 51 -4.15 2.49 9.02
N ILE A 52 -4.05 1.21 8.60
CA ILE A 52 -2.88 0.70 7.88
C ILE A 52 -3.30 0.48 6.42
N HIS A 53 -2.85 1.37 5.55
CA HIS A 53 -3.24 1.39 4.14
C HIS A 53 -2.19 0.69 3.26
N LEU A 54 -2.51 -0.53 2.85
CA LEU A 54 -1.63 -1.39 2.04
C LEU A 54 -2.26 -1.72 0.67
N ALA A 55 -3.35 -1.05 0.30
CA ALA A 55 -4.05 -1.33 -0.94
C ALA A 55 -3.22 -0.88 -2.15
N GLY A 56 -3.12 -1.76 -3.15
CA GLY A 56 -2.41 -1.47 -4.38
C GLY A 56 -2.34 -2.70 -5.28
N ALA A 57 -2.46 -2.51 -6.59
CA ALA A 57 -2.26 -3.56 -7.58
C ALA A 57 -0.80 -4.05 -7.57
N ASN A 58 -0.60 -5.32 -7.90
CA ASN A 58 0.72 -5.94 -7.95
C ASN A 58 1.58 -5.32 -9.06
N ILE A 59 2.76 -4.80 -8.72
CA ILE A 59 3.67 -4.16 -9.68
C ILE A 59 4.49 -5.17 -10.51
N ALA A 60 4.50 -6.46 -10.15
CA ALA A 60 5.29 -7.47 -10.83
C ALA A 60 4.66 -8.01 -12.14
N LYS A 61 3.46 -7.57 -12.50
CA LYS A 61 2.83 -7.92 -13.78
C LYS A 61 3.39 -7.07 -14.92
N ARG A 62 3.17 -7.54 -16.18
CA ARG A 62 3.57 -6.78 -17.37
C ARG A 62 2.89 -5.41 -17.43
N TRP A 63 3.64 -4.34 -17.59
CA TRP A 63 3.16 -2.96 -17.60
C TRP A 63 2.62 -2.54 -18.98
N THR A 64 1.42 -2.99 -19.30
CA THR A 64 0.65 -2.41 -20.42
C THR A 64 0.16 -1.01 -20.04
N LYS A 65 -0.29 -0.22 -21.01
CA LYS A 65 -0.84 1.12 -20.75
C LYS A 65 -2.02 1.07 -19.74
N SER A 66 -2.93 0.12 -19.90
CA SER A 66 -4.07 -0.07 -19.00
C SER A 66 -3.62 -0.51 -17.60
N TYR A 67 -2.63 -1.43 -17.52
CA TYR A 67 -2.15 -1.91 -16.22
C TYR A 67 -1.35 -0.83 -15.46
N LYS A 68 -0.60 0.02 -16.14
CA LYS A 68 0.04 1.19 -15.52
C LYS A 68 -1.00 2.12 -14.89
N GLN A 69 -2.14 2.32 -15.55
CA GLN A 69 -3.23 3.10 -14.98
C GLN A 69 -3.84 2.40 -13.75
N GLU A 70 -4.07 1.09 -13.80
CA GLU A 70 -4.55 0.30 -12.66
C GLU A 70 -3.61 0.40 -11.46
N ILE A 71 -2.28 0.36 -11.68
CA ILE A 71 -1.28 0.53 -10.62
C ILE A 71 -1.45 1.86 -9.89
N ILE A 72 -1.67 2.96 -10.61
CA ILE A 72 -1.91 4.29 -10.02
C ILE A 72 -3.26 4.31 -9.31
N GLU A 73 -4.34 3.98 -10.01
CA GLU A 73 -5.70 4.10 -9.53
C GLU A 73 -5.98 3.23 -8.30
N SER A 74 -5.44 2.02 -8.25
CA SER A 74 -5.60 1.14 -7.08
C SER A 74 -5.09 1.77 -5.78
N ARG A 75 -4.16 2.72 -5.85
CA ARG A 75 -3.58 3.45 -4.73
C ARG A 75 -4.33 4.76 -4.46
N THR A 76 -4.51 5.55 -5.49
CA THR A 76 -5.13 6.88 -5.36
C THR A 76 -6.61 6.81 -5.04
N LEU A 77 -7.39 5.98 -5.77
CA LEU A 77 -8.83 5.83 -5.53
C LEU A 77 -9.15 5.18 -4.18
N SER A 78 -8.29 4.26 -3.72
CA SER A 78 -8.47 3.66 -2.38
C SER A 78 -8.22 4.68 -1.26
N SER A 79 -7.20 5.55 -1.41
CA SER A 79 -6.94 6.65 -0.49
C SER A 79 -8.07 7.67 -0.51
N GLU A 80 -8.51 8.09 -1.71
CA GLU A 80 -9.59 9.05 -1.88
C GLU A 80 -10.91 8.56 -1.27
N LEU A 81 -11.25 7.28 -1.47
CA LEU A 81 -12.47 6.70 -0.90
C LEU A 81 -12.44 6.72 0.63
N LEU A 82 -11.30 6.36 1.24
CA LEU A 82 -11.12 6.43 2.70
C LEU A 82 -11.17 7.88 3.20
N PHE A 83 -10.50 8.81 2.51
CA PHE A 83 -10.54 10.23 2.85
C PHE A 83 -11.97 10.78 2.83
N ASN A 84 -12.73 10.50 1.77
CA ASN A 84 -14.11 10.95 1.63
C ASN A 84 -15.02 10.34 2.69
N LEU A 85 -14.79 9.08 3.09
CA LEU A 85 -15.50 8.45 4.19
C LEU A 85 -15.22 9.17 5.51
N LEU A 86 -13.96 9.37 5.87
CA LEU A 86 -13.57 10.04 7.11
C LEU A 86 -14.03 11.50 7.16
N LYS A 87 -14.04 12.20 6.03
CA LYS A 87 -14.51 13.59 5.94
C LYS A 87 -16.00 13.74 6.28
N LYS A 88 -16.82 12.75 5.90
CA LYS A 88 -18.29 12.82 6.06
C LYS A 88 -18.84 12.10 7.30
N THR A 89 -18.06 11.18 7.89
CA THR A 89 -18.53 10.31 8.97
C THR A 89 -17.76 10.61 10.25
N PRO A 90 -18.42 10.79 11.41
CA PRO A 90 -17.74 10.93 12.69
C PRO A 90 -16.80 9.75 12.95
N HIS A 91 -15.57 10.02 13.36
CA HIS A 91 -14.55 9.00 13.61
C HIS A 91 -13.56 9.43 14.70
N GLN A 92 -12.79 8.46 15.21
CA GLN A 92 -11.72 8.70 16.18
C GLN A 92 -10.31 8.40 15.61
N VAL A 93 -10.19 8.21 14.30
CA VAL A 93 -8.92 7.91 13.63
C VAL A 93 -7.94 9.04 13.86
N LYS A 94 -6.78 8.71 14.44
CA LYS A 94 -5.70 9.66 14.78
C LYS A 94 -4.53 9.60 13.80
N GLN A 95 -4.33 8.46 13.14
CA GLN A 95 -3.20 8.27 12.23
C GLN A 95 -3.52 7.31 11.10
N ILE A 96 -2.87 7.53 9.97
CA ILE A 96 -2.79 6.60 8.86
C ILE A 96 -1.32 6.24 8.58
N ILE A 97 -1.05 4.94 8.52
CA ILE A 97 0.24 4.38 8.13
C ILE A 97 0.05 3.80 6.74
N THR A 98 0.71 4.35 5.75
CA THR A 98 0.60 3.87 4.37
C THR A 98 1.91 3.24 3.90
N ALA A 99 1.80 2.18 3.11
CA ALA A 99 2.93 1.74 2.32
C ALA A 99 3.29 2.82 1.29
N SER A 100 4.55 2.91 0.96
CA SER A 100 5.14 3.74 -0.08
C SER A 100 6.34 2.98 -0.65
N GLY A 101 7.21 3.61 -1.42
CA GLY A 101 8.35 2.93 -2.02
C GLY A 101 9.59 3.80 -2.16
N THR A 102 10.76 3.17 -2.04
CA THR A 102 12.06 3.82 -2.26
C THR A 102 12.29 4.21 -3.72
N ALA A 103 11.46 3.72 -4.66
CA ALA A 103 11.49 4.09 -6.07
C ALA A 103 11.18 5.58 -6.34
N ILE A 104 10.88 6.36 -5.30
CA ILE A 104 10.77 7.82 -5.40
C ILE A 104 12.15 8.48 -5.56
N TYR A 105 13.19 7.87 -5.01
CA TYR A 105 14.56 8.40 -5.04
C TYR A 105 15.28 8.04 -6.34
N PRO A 106 16.21 8.89 -6.80
CA PRO A 106 17.08 8.56 -7.93
C PRO A 106 17.96 7.34 -7.62
N GLU A 107 18.29 6.56 -8.67
CA GLU A 107 19.28 5.50 -8.53
C GLU A 107 20.67 6.10 -8.29
N SER A 108 21.38 5.58 -7.30
CA SER A 108 22.76 5.98 -7.00
C SER A 108 23.50 4.85 -6.28
N VAL A 109 24.74 4.63 -6.63
CA VAL A 109 25.66 3.71 -5.93
C VAL A 109 26.43 4.40 -4.80
N ASN A 110 26.44 5.74 -4.78
CA ASN A 110 27.27 6.53 -3.85
C ASN A 110 26.45 7.43 -2.92
N GLN A 111 25.19 7.68 -3.25
CA GLN A 111 24.35 8.60 -2.47
C GLN A 111 23.39 7.83 -1.57
N VAL A 112 23.35 8.20 -0.31
CA VAL A 112 22.35 7.72 0.65
C VAL A 112 21.24 8.76 0.73
N TYR A 113 20.00 8.30 0.63
CA TYR A 113 18.81 9.14 0.77
C TYR A 113 18.11 8.83 2.09
N ASP A 114 17.71 9.85 2.79
CA ASP A 114 16.84 9.78 3.96
C ASP A 114 15.47 10.44 3.68
N GLU A 115 14.65 10.56 4.70
CA GLU A 115 13.29 11.10 4.58
C GLU A 115 13.26 12.60 4.22
N SER A 116 14.35 13.31 4.42
CA SER A 116 14.49 14.76 4.11
C SER A 116 14.89 15.00 2.66
N ALA A 117 15.32 13.96 1.93
CA ALA A 117 15.75 14.10 0.55
C ALA A 117 14.59 14.56 -0.35
N THR A 118 14.84 15.64 -1.10
CA THR A 118 13.88 16.25 -2.03
C THR A 118 14.06 15.79 -3.48
N GLN A 119 15.20 15.19 -3.79
CA GLN A 119 15.48 14.65 -5.12
C GLN A 119 14.54 13.48 -5.42
N THR A 120 13.98 13.47 -6.62
CA THR A 120 13.10 12.39 -7.06
C THR A 120 13.52 11.88 -8.43
N GLU A 121 13.33 10.57 -8.64
CA GLU A 121 13.55 9.93 -9.94
C GLU A 121 12.48 10.36 -10.94
N ASP A 122 12.84 10.44 -12.23
CA ASP A 122 11.90 10.63 -13.35
C ASP A 122 11.61 9.27 -14.00
N SER A 123 10.85 8.44 -13.30
CA SER A 123 10.45 7.12 -13.76
C SER A 123 8.96 6.88 -13.52
N PHE A 124 8.41 5.84 -14.17
CA PHE A 124 7.03 5.46 -13.95
C PHE A 124 6.75 5.11 -12.48
N LEU A 125 7.64 4.35 -11.83
CA LEU A 125 7.45 3.97 -10.43
C LEU A 125 7.56 5.16 -9.49
N SER A 126 8.50 6.07 -9.73
CA SER A 126 8.57 7.32 -8.96
C SER A 126 7.28 8.13 -9.09
N ASN A 127 6.73 8.26 -10.29
CA ASN A 127 5.45 8.94 -10.50
C ASN A 127 4.29 8.24 -9.76
N VAL A 128 4.26 6.90 -9.73
CA VAL A 128 3.28 6.15 -8.93
C VAL A 128 3.41 6.49 -7.45
N VAL A 129 4.64 6.49 -6.92
CA VAL A 129 4.89 6.78 -5.49
C VAL A 129 4.51 8.22 -5.16
N LYS A 130 4.88 9.21 -6.00
CA LYS A 130 4.49 10.61 -5.82
C LYS A 130 2.97 10.77 -5.71
N LYS A 131 2.23 10.25 -6.70
CA LYS A 131 0.76 10.32 -6.69
C LYS A 131 0.13 9.62 -5.49
N TRP A 132 0.71 8.50 -5.08
CA TRP A 132 0.27 7.78 -3.89
C TRP A 132 0.47 8.60 -2.63
N GLU A 133 1.69 9.12 -2.41
CA GLU A 133 2.00 9.97 -1.25
C GLU A 133 1.16 11.24 -1.23
N ASP A 134 0.93 11.88 -2.39
CA ASP A 134 0.07 13.06 -2.50
C ASP A 134 -1.37 12.73 -2.10
N SER A 135 -1.91 11.59 -2.56
CA SER A 135 -3.27 11.17 -2.20
C SER A 135 -3.44 10.91 -0.70
N VAL A 136 -2.38 10.45 -0.02
CA VAL A 136 -2.43 10.19 1.43
C VAL A 136 -2.14 11.46 2.24
N ASN A 137 -1.36 12.40 1.73
CA ASN A 137 -1.11 13.68 2.39
C ASN A 137 -2.41 14.46 2.66
N THR A 138 -3.45 14.25 1.86
CA THR A 138 -4.76 14.90 2.06
C THR A 138 -5.37 14.63 3.43
N PHE A 139 -5.06 13.50 4.08
CA PHE A 139 -5.59 13.17 5.41
C PHE A 139 -5.15 14.14 6.50
N GLN A 140 -4.05 14.88 6.30
CA GLN A 140 -3.59 15.92 7.23
C GLN A 140 -4.62 17.05 7.40
N VAL A 141 -5.42 17.34 6.36
CA VAL A 141 -6.49 18.34 6.41
C VAL A 141 -7.58 17.97 7.44
N LEU A 142 -7.71 16.66 7.74
CA LEU A 142 -8.61 16.14 8.77
C LEU A 142 -7.97 16.06 10.16
N GLY A 143 -6.74 16.59 10.34
CA GLY A 143 -5.98 16.48 11.59
C GLY A 143 -5.39 15.08 11.83
N ILE A 144 -5.40 14.19 10.84
CA ILE A 144 -4.89 12.83 10.94
C ILE A 144 -3.39 12.83 10.66
N LYS A 145 -2.59 12.21 11.54
CA LYS A 145 -1.17 12.04 11.32
C LYS A 145 -0.91 11.05 10.17
N VAL A 146 -0.08 11.43 9.21
CA VAL A 146 0.28 10.60 8.05
C VAL A 146 1.70 10.08 8.22
N CYS A 147 1.87 8.75 8.20
CA CYS A 147 3.15 8.07 8.16
C CYS A 147 3.27 7.28 6.85
N LYS A 148 4.31 7.54 6.08
CA LYS A 148 4.60 6.89 4.80
C LYS A 148 5.80 5.97 4.95
N LEU A 149 5.61 4.67 4.77
CA LEU A 149 6.69 3.68 4.85
C LEU A 149 7.25 3.44 3.44
N ARG A 150 8.34 4.11 3.10
CA ARG A 150 9.07 3.92 1.84
C ARG A 150 9.88 2.64 1.92
N THR A 151 9.27 1.52 1.51
CA THR A 151 9.91 0.21 1.53
C THR A 151 10.65 -0.06 0.23
N GLY A 152 11.83 -0.67 0.34
CA GLY A 152 12.53 -1.29 -0.78
C GLY A 152 11.92 -2.66 -1.14
N ILE A 153 12.65 -3.43 -1.96
CA ILE A 153 12.25 -4.80 -2.30
C ILE A 153 12.42 -5.69 -1.06
N VAL A 154 11.33 -6.30 -0.60
CA VAL A 154 11.36 -7.23 0.52
C VAL A 154 11.57 -8.65 0.00
N PHE A 155 12.65 -9.29 0.42
CA PHE A 155 12.92 -10.69 0.12
C PHE A 155 12.28 -11.58 1.20
N SER A 156 11.48 -12.55 0.75
CA SER A 156 10.81 -13.51 1.64
C SER A 156 10.66 -14.86 0.95
N GLU A 157 10.91 -15.93 1.68
CA GLU A 157 10.66 -17.30 1.21
C GLU A 157 9.17 -17.57 0.97
N LYS A 158 8.29 -16.83 1.65
CA LYS A 158 6.82 -17.00 1.57
C LYS A 158 6.20 -16.35 0.33
N GLY A 159 7.00 -15.77 -0.57
CA GLY A 159 6.53 -15.13 -1.80
C GLY A 159 7.22 -13.80 -2.09
N GLY A 160 6.73 -13.10 -3.12
CA GLY A 160 7.30 -11.83 -3.56
C GLY A 160 8.48 -11.99 -4.52
N ALA A 161 9.37 -11.00 -4.57
CA ALA A 161 10.43 -10.93 -5.56
C ALA A 161 11.41 -12.12 -5.48
N LEU A 162 11.80 -12.55 -4.28
CA LEU A 162 12.77 -13.64 -4.10
C LEU A 162 12.27 -14.94 -4.73
N SER A 163 11.02 -15.32 -4.51
CA SER A 163 10.47 -16.57 -5.06
C SER A 163 10.43 -16.58 -6.59
N GLU A 164 10.23 -15.43 -7.21
CA GLU A 164 10.26 -15.30 -8.68
C GLU A 164 11.69 -15.30 -9.24
N MET A 165 12.65 -14.73 -8.53
CA MET A 165 14.05 -14.72 -8.92
C MET A 165 14.72 -16.10 -8.79
N VAL A 166 14.36 -16.88 -7.79
CA VAL A 166 14.93 -18.23 -7.55
C VAL A 166 14.51 -19.23 -8.63
N LYS A 167 13.31 -19.12 -9.20
CA LYS A 167 12.79 -20.07 -10.19
C LYS A 167 13.71 -20.27 -11.40
N PRO A 168 14.12 -19.23 -12.16
CA PRO A 168 15.02 -19.39 -13.28
C PRO A 168 16.42 -19.87 -12.85
N ILE A 169 16.89 -19.44 -11.67
CA ILE A 169 18.20 -19.87 -11.14
C ILE A 169 18.20 -21.38 -10.87
N ALA A 170 17.14 -21.89 -10.23
CA ALA A 170 16.99 -23.32 -9.95
C ALA A 170 16.88 -24.19 -11.21
N MET A 171 16.47 -23.61 -12.34
CA MET A 171 16.46 -24.28 -13.66
C MET A 171 17.80 -24.13 -14.43
N GLY A 172 18.85 -23.60 -13.82
CA GLY A 172 20.14 -23.36 -14.47
C GLY A 172 20.16 -22.15 -15.42
N LEU A 173 19.11 -21.31 -15.40
CA LEU A 173 18.98 -20.12 -16.24
C LEU A 173 19.32 -18.83 -15.49
N GLY A 174 20.11 -18.93 -14.41
CA GLY A 174 20.56 -17.77 -13.65
C GLY A 174 21.46 -16.88 -14.51
N ALA A 175 21.18 -15.57 -14.49
CA ALA A 175 21.99 -14.57 -15.17
C ALA A 175 22.14 -13.33 -14.30
N VAL A 176 23.29 -12.68 -14.39
CA VAL A 176 23.52 -11.35 -13.83
C VAL A 176 22.89 -10.33 -14.77
N MET A 177 21.98 -9.50 -14.26
CA MET A 177 21.33 -8.45 -15.03
C MET A 177 22.06 -7.12 -14.81
N GLY A 178 22.38 -6.41 -15.89
CA GLY A 178 23.10 -5.13 -15.84
C GLY A 178 24.54 -5.30 -15.31
N SER A 179 24.90 -4.46 -14.36
CA SER A 179 26.21 -4.49 -13.70
C SER A 179 26.30 -5.41 -12.47
N GLY A 180 25.22 -6.11 -12.17
CA GLY A 180 25.16 -6.98 -10.98
C GLY A 180 24.64 -6.28 -9.74
#